data_8b5a521b9337938e25347eddb4f27a08
#
_entry.id   8b5a521b9337938e25347eddb4f27a08
#
_cell.length_a   1.000
_cell.length_b   1.000
_cell.length_c   1.000
_cell.angle_alpha   90.00
_cell.angle_beta   90.00
_cell.angle_gamma   90.00
#
_symmetry.space_group_name_H-M   'P 1'
#
loop_
_entity.id
_entity.type
_entity.pdbx_description
1 polymer ?
#
loop_
_entity_poly.entity_id
_entity_poly.type
_entity_poly.pdbx_seq_one_letter_code
_entity_poly.pdbx_strand_id
1 'polypeptide(L)'
;MRQQRTAANVLRREVTVTVREHSTAPASTVFDVLADLPGHPGWGGAEATTLLSMEAPPGQAEAGTESTSSAEDAICRMRDSSVVTEAVRPSRFERVTESALESKKNGTPADWLLVHRYEIRPDGNQSDVTYTCRLVRATALPGLLAMFGIPVLRSLAAREWARASRAGLRRLIAAAETTARA
;
A
#
# COMPACT_ATOMS: atom_id res chain seq x y z
N MET A 1 -6.71 -12.74 26.55
CA MET A 1 -6.94 -13.47 25.27
C MET A 1 -8.27 -12.99 24.69
N ARG A 2 -8.25 -12.08 23.70
CA ARG A 2 -9.45 -11.72 22.91
C ARG A 2 -9.62 -12.81 21.85
N GLN A 3 -10.72 -13.58 21.94
CA GLN A 3 -11.14 -14.45 20.85
C GLN A 3 -11.36 -13.58 19.60
N GLN A 4 -10.43 -13.68 18.65
CA GLN A 4 -10.66 -13.16 17.29
C GLN A 4 -11.84 -13.94 16.71
N ARG A 5 -13.03 -13.33 16.73
CA ARG A 5 -14.13 -13.77 15.90
C ARG A 5 -13.65 -13.61 14.46
N THR A 6 -13.36 -14.69 13.79
CA THR A 6 -13.01 -14.70 12.38
C THR A 6 -14.26 -14.25 11.62
N ALA A 7 -14.39 -12.96 11.39
CA ALA A 7 -15.47 -12.44 10.56
C ALA A 7 -15.32 -13.03 9.14
N ALA A 8 -16.43 -13.39 8.52
CA ALA A 8 -16.43 -14.03 7.21
C ALA A 8 -15.82 -13.09 6.15
N ASN A 9 -14.99 -13.64 5.26
CA ASN A 9 -14.47 -12.90 4.12
C ASN A 9 -15.62 -12.55 3.17
N VAL A 10 -15.82 -11.26 2.90
CA VAL A 10 -16.86 -10.78 1.98
C VAL A 10 -16.41 -10.80 0.51
N LEU A 11 -15.13 -11.03 0.24
CA LEU A 11 -14.60 -11.12 -1.11
C LEU A 11 -14.86 -12.53 -1.67
N ARG A 12 -15.52 -12.59 -2.82
CA ARG A 12 -15.66 -13.84 -3.60
C ARG A 12 -14.34 -14.25 -4.27
N ARG A 13 -13.49 -13.29 -4.60
CA ARG A 13 -12.16 -13.44 -5.21
C ARG A 13 -11.29 -12.27 -4.77
N GLU A 14 -9.98 -12.49 -4.71
CA GLU A 14 -9.00 -11.42 -4.51
C GLU A 14 -9.22 -10.28 -5.52
N VAL A 15 -8.94 -9.07 -5.07
CA VAL A 15 -8.92 -7.90 -5.95
C VAL A 15 -7.48 -7.48 -6.14
N THR A 16 -7.03 -7.46 -7.38
CA THR A 16 -5.66 -7.08 -7.74
C THR A 16 -5.68 -5.84 -8.60
N VAL A 17 -4.85 -4.88 -8.24
CA VAL A 17 -4.59 -3.67 -9.00
C VAL A 17 -3.10 -3.57 -9.26
N THR A 18 -2.72 -3.31 -10.51
CA THR A 18 -1.33 -3.11 -10.93
C THR A 18 -1.22 -1.78 -11.65
N VAL A 19 -0.24 -0.97 -11.26
CA VAL A 19 0.10 0.32 -11.90
C VAL A 19 1.60 0.36 -12.19
N ARG A 20 1.97 1.15 -13.20
CA ARG A 20 3.38 1.31 -13.60
C ARG A 20 3.66 2.78 -13.83
N GLU A 21 4.84 3.20 -13.45
CA GLU A 21 5.36 4.54 -13.68
C GLU A 21 6.87 4.45 -13.96
N HIS A 22 7.36 5.41 -14.71
CA HIS A 22 8.79 5.59 -14.98
C HIS A 22 9.36 6.59 -13.97
N SER A 23 10.62 6.39 -13.56
CA SER A 23 11.38 7.27 -12.68
C SER A 23 12.72 7.66 -13.32
N THR A 24 13.08 8.92 -13.20
CA THR A 24 14.41 9.41 -13.58
C THR A 24 15.49 9.08 -12.53
N ALA A 25 15.09 8.55 -11.38
CA ALA A 25 16.02 8.06 -10.36
C ALA A 25 16.50 6.63 -10.65
N PRO A 26 17.74 6.28 -10.27
CA PRO A 26 18.22 4.91 -10.32
C PRO A 26 17.36 3.95 -9.48
N ALA A 27 17.29 2.69 -9.91
CA ALA A 27 16.52 1.66 -9.21
C ALA A 27 16.94 1.49 -7.73
N SER A 28 18.23 1.66 -7.43
CA SER A 28 18.74 1.63 -6.06
C SER A 28 18.16 2.75 -5.18
N THR A 29 18.07 3.96 -5.72
CA THR A 29 17.51 5.11 -4.99
C THR A 29 16.01 4.92 -4.74
N VAL A 30 15.26 4.43 -5.73
CA VAL A 30 13.83 4.11 -5.56
C VAL A 30 13.64 3.06 -4.47
N PHE A 31 14.47 2.00 -4.50
CA PHE A 31 14.43 0.95 -3.49
C PHE A 31 14.77 1.49 -2.10
N ASP A 32 15.81 2.31 -1.98
CA ASP A 32 16.26 2.84 -0.69
C ASP A 32 15.19 3.75 -0.04
N VAL A 33 14.49 4.59 -0.82
CA VAL A 33 13.35 5.38 -0.34
C VAL A 33 12.17 4.49 0.06
N LEU A 34 11.93 3.39 -0.67
CA LEU A 34 10.85 2.46 -0.37
C LEU A 34 11.14 1.62 0.88
N ALA A 35 12.40 1.24 1.12
CA ALA A 35 12.81 0.44 2.26
C ALA A 35 13.06 1.28 3.54
N ASP A 36 13.10 2.61 3.44
CA ASP A 36 13.11 3.53 4.59
C ASP A 36 11.67 3.71 5.12
N LEU A 37 11.19 2.71 5.88
CA LEU A 37 9.81 2.72 6.40
C LEU A 37 9.49 3.94 7.27
N PRO A 38 10.36 4.41 8.19
CA PRO A 38 10.11 5.63 8.96
C PRO A 38 9.92 6.88 8.11
N GLY A 39 10.51 6.94 6.92
CA GLY A 39 10.37 8.04 5.96
C GLY A 39 9.04 8.06 5.19
N HIS A 40 8.25 6.98 5.23
CA HIS A 40 7.01 6.87 4.45
C HIS A 40 5.97 7.98 4.70
N PRO A 41 5.78 8.54 5.92
CA PRO A 41 4.83 9.64 6.10
C PRO A 41 5.12 10.86 5.22
N GLY A 42 6.37 11.05 4.80
CA GLY A 42 6.77 12.16 3.93
C GLY A 42 6.25 12.07 2.49
N TRP A 43 5.94 10.86 2.02
CA TRP A 43 5.47 10.63 0.64
C TRP A 43 4.30 9.64 0.55
N GLY A 44 4.11 8.81 1.57
CA GLY A 44 3.12 7.73 1.58
C GLY A 44 1.67 8.21 1.55
N GLY A 45 0.79 7.25 1.31
CA GLY A 45 -0.63 7.48 1.14
C GLY A 45 -1.05 7.46 -0.33
N ALA A 46 -2.34 7.67 -0.56
CA ALA A 46 -2.94 7.75 -1.89
C ALA A 46 -3.57 9.14 -2.08
N GLU A 47 -4.16 9.42 -3.25
CA GLU A 47 -4.76 10.74 -3.54
C GLU A 47 -5.76 11.19 -2.46
N ALA A 48 -6.53 10.24 -1.90
CA ALA A 48 -7.55 10.50 -0.89
C ALA A 48 -7.17 9.96 0.51
N THR A 49 -6.01 9.32 0.67
CA THR A 49 -5.58 8.70 1.93
C THR A 49 -4.31 9.37 2.42
N THR A 50 -4.33 9.88 3.63
CA THR A 50 -3.15 10.48 4.28
C THR A 50 -2.55 9.44 5.24
N LEU A 51 -1.27 9.11 5.05
CA LEU A 51 -0.49 8.36 6.01
C LEU A 51 -0.03 9.32 7.11
N LEU A 52 -0.53 9.12 8.33
CA LEU A 52 -0.30 10.03 9.46
C LEU A 52 0.98 9.69 10.23
N SER A 53 1.23 8.39 10.40
CA SER A 53 2.41 7.90 11.11
C SER A 53 2.84 6.54 10.59
N MET A 54 4.13 6.24 10.73
CA MET A 54 4.67 4.90 10.55
C MET A 54 5.78 4.69 11.60
N GLU A 55 5.65 3.59 12.34
CA GLU A 55 6.63 3.16 13.33
C GLU A 55 7.29 1.87 12.81
N ALA A 56 8.60 1.90 12.70
CA ALA A 56 9.43 0.78 12.26
C ALA A 56 10.82 0.91 12.86
N PRO A 57 11.61 -0.16 12.92
CA PRO A 57 13.04 -0.08 13.25
C PRO A 57 13.75 0.91 12.31
N PRO A 58 14.76 1.63 12.81
CA PRO A 58 15.55 2.54 11.98
C PRO A 58 16.40 1.77 10.97
N GLY A 59 16.66 2.39 9.80
CA GLY A 59 17.46 1.82 8.73
C GLY A 59 16.62 1.22 7.61
N GLN A 60 17.30 0.53 6.71
CA GLN A 60 16.66 -0.11 5.56
C GLN A 60 15.90 -1.37 5.99
N ALA A 61 14.65 -1.48 5.58
CA ALA A 61 13.83 -2.64 5.90
C ALA A 61 14.27 -3.87 5.10
N GLU A 62 14.33 -4.99 5.82
CA GLU A 62 14.65 -6.31 5.29
C GLU A 62 13.46 -7.27 5.47
N ALA A 63 13.53 -8.45 4.87
CA ALA A 63 12.51 -9.48 5.09
C ALA A 63 12.41 -9.81 6.58
N GLY A 64 11.19 -9.81 7.12
CA GLY A 64 10.90 -9.94 8.56
C GLY A 64 10.78 -8.62 9.31
N THR A 65 11.12 -7.46 8.71
CA THR A 65 10.91 -6.17 9.36
C THR A 65 9.42 -5.93 9.58
N GLU A 66 9.04 -5.68 10.83
CA GLU A 66 7.68 -5.33 11.24
C GLU A 66 7.52 -3.81 11.34
N SER A 67 6.31 -3.33 11.04
CA SER A 67 5.96 -1.92 11.19
C SER A 67 4.48 -1.76 11.54
N THR A 68 4.15 -0.65 12.20
CA THR A 68 2.78 -0.21 12.39
C THR A 68 2.58 1.15 11.78
N SER A 69 1.37 1.42 11.26
CA SER A 69 1.06 2.74 10.71
C SER A 69 -0.38 3.14 11.03
N SER A 70 -0.60 4.45 10.96
CA SER A 70 -1.95 5.01 10.98
C SER A 70 -2.17 5.86 9.74
N ALA A 71 -3.37 5.73 9.19
CA ALA A 71 -3.77 6.49 8.01
C ALA A 71 -5.26 6.84 8.11
N GLU A 72 -5.67 7.82 7.32
CA GLU A 72 -7.08 8.14 7.20
C GLU A 72 -7.44 8.66 5.81
N ASP A 73 -8.69 8.48 5.44
CA ASP A 73 -9.31 9.10 4.29
C ASP A 73 -10.62 9.80 4.70
N ALA A 74 -11.42 10.23 3.74
CA ALA A 74 -12.70 10.87 4.00
C ALA A 74 -13.73 9.94 4.68
N ILE A 75 -13.56 8.61 4.58
CA ILE A 75 -14.55 7.60 4.98
C ILE A 75 -14.09 6.83 6.21
N CYS A 76 -12.81 6.47 6.30
CA CYS A 76 -12.26 5.56 7.29
C CYS A 76 -11.02 6.13 8.00
N ARG A 77 -10.81 5.63 9.23
CA ARG A 77 -9.51 5.60 9.90
C ARG A 77 -8.95 4.20 9.78
N MET A 78 -7.63 4.11 9.58
CA MET A 78 -6.92 2.85 9.37
C MET A 78 -5.78 2.72 10.37
N ARG A 79 -5.61 1.52 10.90
CA ARG A 79 -4.44 1.11 11.69
C ARG A 79 -3.90 -0.15 11.07
N ASP A 80 -2.66 -0.08 10.65
CA ASP A 80 -2.02 -1.14 9.91
C ASP A 80 -0.92 -1.79 10.74
N SER A 81 -0.82 -3.11 10.65
CA SER A 81 0.33 -3.89 11.06
C SER A 81 0.89 -4.58 9.83
N SER A 82 2.17 -4.38 9.55
CA SER A 82 2.80 -4.86 8.32
C SER A 82 4.07 -5.64 8.63
N VAL A 83 4.33 -6.65 7.79
CA VAL A 83 5.60 -7.38 7.77
C VAL A 83 6.16 -7.35 6.36
N VAL A 84 7.42 -7.00 6.21
CA VAL A 84 8.15 -7.11 4.94
C VAL A 84 8.41 -8.58 4.67
N THR A 85 7.90 -9.09 3.56
CA THR A 85 8.04 -10.50 3.15
C THR A 85 9.16 -10.71 2.16
N GLU A 86 9.51 -9.68 1.38
CA GLU A 86 10.62 -9.72 0.43
C GLU A 86 11.28 -8.33 0.33
N ALA A 87 12.62 -8.28 0.43
CA ALA A 87 13.43 -7.09 0.20
C ALA A 87 14.69 -7.49 -0.57
N VAL A 88 14.64 -7.47 -1.90
CA VAL A 88 15.75 -7.82 -2.81
C VAL A 88 16.19 -6.55 -3.54
N ARG A 89 17.20 -5.88 -2.98
CA ARG A 89 17.75 -4.64 -3.55
C ARG A 89 18.46 -4.90 -4.88
N PRO A 90 18.25 -4.08 -5.90
CA PRO A 90 17.32 -2.95 -5.97
C PRO A 90 15.96 -3.31 -6.60
N SER A 91 15.62 -4.59 -6.75
CA SER A 91 14.64 -5.05 -7.74
C SER A 91 13.25 -5.35 -7.18
N ARG A 92 13.13 -5.78 -5.91
CA ARG A 92 11.84 -6.21 -5.36
C ARG A 92 11.68 -5.85 -3.90
N PHE A 93 10.47 -5.36 -3.57
CA PHE A 93 10.06 -5.13 -2.20
C PHE A 93 8.60 -5.57 -2.06
N GLU A 94 8.31 -6.42 -1.08
CA GLU A 94 6.96 -6.87 -0.79
C GLU A 94 6.68 -6.79 0.71
N ARG A 95 5.49 -6.35 1.06
CA ARG A 95 4.99 -6.40 2.45
C ARG A 95 3.55 -6.89 2.48
N VAL A 96 3.22 -7.60 3.53
CA VAL A 96 1.86 -8.00 3.89
C VAL A 96 1.36 -7.08 4.99
N THR A 97 0.16 -6.56 4.85
CA THR A 97 -0.46 -5.61 5.78
C THR A 97 -1.80 -6.14 6.26
N GLU A 98 -1.96 -6.26 7.56
CA GLU A 98 -3.25 -6.39 8.22
C GLU A 98 -3.72 -4.98 8.60
N SER A 99 -4.85 -4.56 8.04
CA SER A 99 -5.42 -3.23 8.23
C SER A 99 -6.72 -3.34 9.00
N ALA A 100 -6.79 -2.70 10.16
CA ALA A 100 -8.01 -2.49 10.92
C ALA A 100 -8.60 -1.14 10.54
N LEU A 101 -9.77 -1.16 9.90
CA LEU A 101 -10.49 0.03 9.46
C LEU A 101 -11.65 0.33 10.40
N GLU A 102 -11.93 1.60 10.59
CA GLU A 102 -13.12 2.08 11.29
C GLU A 102 -13.82 3.17 10.46
N SER A 103 -15.09 2.97 10.14
CA SER A 103 -15.89 3.98 9.43
C SER A 103 -16.06 5.24 10.27
N LYS A 104 -15.68 6.39 9.72
CA LYS A 104 -15.87 7.71 10.37
C LYS A 104 -17.36 8.06 10.57
N LYS A 105 -18.25 7.48 9.76
CA LYS A 105 -19.70 7.78 9.80
C LYS A 105 -20.40 7.10 10.96
N ASN A 106 -20.07 5.84 11.25
CA ASN A 106 -20.84 5.01 12.17
C ASN A 106 -20.01 4.06 13.04
N GLY A 107 -18.67 4.19 13.02
CA GLY A 107 -17.78 3.33 13.80
C GLY A 107 -17.74 1.86 13.37
N THR A 108 -18.34 1.51 12.22
CA THR A 108 -18.34 0.11 11.77
C THR A 108 -16.92 -0.37 11.48
N PRO A 109 -16.47 -1.46 12.13
CA PRO A 109 -15.14 -1.99 11.90
C PRO A 109 -15.07 -2.83 10.63
N ALA A 110 -13.89 -2.87 10.00
CA ALA A 110 -13.55 -3.80 8.94
C ALA A 110 -12.09 -4.21 9.08
N ASP A 111 -11.78 -5.44 8.72
CA ASP A 111 -10.40 -5.95 8.68
C ASP A 111 -10.06 -6.36 7.26
N TRP A 112 -8.89 -5.92 6.79
CA TRP A 112 -8.36 -6.21 5.48
C TRP A 112 -7.00 -6.89 5.59
N LEU A 113 -6.74 -7.80 4.64
CA LEU A 113 -5.41 -8.35 4.40
C LEU A 113 -4.98 -7.91 3.01
N LEU A 114 -3.89 -7.16 2.96
CA LEU A 114 -3.33 -6.57 1.74
C LEU A 114 -1.92 -7.11 1.50
N VAL A 115 -1.57 -7.29 0.24
CA VAL A 115 -0.19 -7.53 -0.18
C VAL A 115 0.23 -6.40 -1.12
N HIS A 116 1.29 -5.73 -0.75
CA HIS A 116 1.89 -4.62 -1.51
C HIS A 116 3.22 -5.10 -2.10
N ARG A 117 3.30 -5.18 -3.42
CA ARG A 117 4.50 -5.61 -4.13
C ARG A 117 5.00 -4.54 -5.08
N TYR A 118 6.28 -4.25 -5.00
CA TYR A 118 7.00 -3.35 -5.88
C TYR A 118 8.06 -4.14 -6.65
N GLU A 119 8.06 -3.99 -7.97
CA GLU A 119 9.09 -4.51 -8.86
C GLU A 119 9.74 -3.31 -9.54
N ILE A 120 11.07 -3.20 -9.38
CA ILE A 120 11.86 -2.07 -9.88
C ILE A 120 12.85 -2.63 -10.90
N ARG A 121 12.76 -2.15 -12.12
CA ARG A 121 13.65 -2.56 -13.22
C ARG A 121 14.57 -1.41 -13.55
N PRO A 122 15.90 -1.63 -13.48
CA PRO A 122 16.87 -0.62 -13.93
C PRO A 122 16.73 -0.34 -15.43
N ASP A 123 16.88 0.93 -15.81
CA ASP A 123 16.99 1.42 -17.17
C ASP A 123 18.11 2.49 -17.23
N GLY A 124 19.37 2.04 -17.33
CA GLY A 124 20.54 2.90 -17.17
C GLY A 124 20.55 3.57 -15.79
N ASN A 125 20.54 4.92 -15.77
CA ASN A 125 20.44 5.73 -14.55
C ASN A 125 18.97 6.04 -14.16
N GLN A 126 18.02 5.38 -14.79
CA GLN A 126 16.59 5.53 -14.58
C GLN A 126 16.01 4.18 -14.15
N SER A 127 14.69 4.14 -13.91
CA SER A 127 14.02 2.90 -13.55
C SER A 127 12.56 2.87 -13.92
N ASP A 128 12.02 1.68 -14.21
CA ASP A 128 10.60 1.41 -14.34
C ASP A 128 10.09 0.74 -13.06
N VAL A 129 9.06 1.29 -12.46
CA VAL A 129 8.48 0.80 -11.22
C VAL A 129 7.08 0.26 -11.47
N THR A 130 6.87 -1.01 -11.12
CA THR A 130 5.55 -1.65 -11.12
C THR A 130 5.11 -1.86 -9.67
N TYR A 131 3.98 -1.32 -9.31
CA TYR A 131 3.33 -1.56 -8.03
C TYR A 131 2.08 -2.41 -8.23
N THR A 132 1.99 -3.50 -7.46
CA THR A 132 0.82 -4.38 -7.41
C THR A 132 0.29 -4.42 -5.98
N CYS A 133 -0.99 -4.09 -5.83
CA CYS A 133 -1.72 -4.24 -4.57
C CYS A 133 -2.77 -5.33 -4.73
N ARG A 134 -2.79 -6.30 -3.81
CA ARG A 134 -3.79 -7.35 -3.73
C ARG A 134 -4.54 -7.24 -2.42
N LEU A 135 -5.88 -7.11 -2.49
CA LEU A 135 -6.76 -7.30 -1.35
C LEU A 135 -7.15 -8.78 -1.31
N VAL A 136 -6.55 -9.50 -0.39
CA VAL A 136 -6.68 -10.95 -0.25
C VAL A 136 -7.92 -11.31 0.58
N ARG A 137 -8.19 -10.52 1.62
CA ARG A 137 -9.33 -10.71 2.52
C ARG A 137 -9.88 -9.36 2.96
N ALA A 138 -11.20 -9.29 3.06
CA ALA A 138 -11.91 -8.17 3.69
C ALA A 138 -13.13 -8.68 4.43
N THR A 139 -13.39 -8.17 5.64
CA THR A 139 -14.60 -8.48 6.42
C THR A 139 -15.75 -7.52 6.11
N ALA A 140 -15.45 -6.34 5.61
CA ALA A 140 -16.40 -5.38 5.03
C ALA A 140 -15.69 -4.50 3.99
N LEU A 141 -16.47 -3.92 3.08
CA LEU A 141 -16.01 -3.03 2.03
C LEU A 141 -16.74 -1.70 2.15
N PRO A 142 -16.14 -0.67 2.80
CA PRO A 142 -16.78 0.62 2.97
C PRO A 142 -16.78 1.46 1.68
N GLY A 143 -17.77 2.36 1.56
CA GLY A 143 -17.83 3.34 0.48
C GLY A 143 -17.90 2.74 -0.92
N LEU A 144 -17.15 3.30 -1.86
CA LEU A 144 -17.07 2.83 -3.25
C LEU A 144 -16.53 1.40 -3.38
N LEU A 145 -15.76 0.92 -2.42
CA LEU A 145 -15.23 -0.44 -2.44
C LEU A 145 -16.34 -1.50 -2.25
N ALA A 146 -17.50 -1.15 -1.69
CA ALA A 146 -18.67 -2.02 -1.69
C ALA A 146 -19.07 -2.47 -3.10
N MET A 147 -18.71 -1.68 -4.14
CA MET A 147 -18.93 -2.03 -5.55
C MET A 147 -18.16 -3.28 -6.00
N PHE A 148 -17.10 -3.69 -5.30
CA PHE A 148 -16.41 -4.96 -5.58
C PHE A 148 -17.32 -6.19 -5.33
N GLY A 149 -18.32 -6.07 -4.46
CA GLY A 149 -19.35 -7.08 -4.25
C GLY A 149 -20.36 -7.20 -5.40
N ILE A 150 -20.44 -6.19 -6.27
CA ILE A 150 -21.39 -6.10 -7.38
C ILE A 150 -20.65 -6.36 -8.70
N PRO A 151 -20.90 -7.47 -9.41
CA PRO A 151 -20.12 -7.86 -10.60
C PRO A 151 -20.00 -6.77 -11.66
N VAL A 152 -21.10 -6.05 -11.94
CA VAL A 152 -21.16 -5.00 -12.98
C VAL A 152 -20.32 -3.76 -12.60
N LEU A 153 -20.21 -3.44 -11.32
CA LEU A 153 -19.51 -2.26 -10.82
C LEU A 153 -18.04 -2.53 -10.44
N ARG A 154 -17.65 -3.78 -10.45
CA ARG A 154 -16.30 -4.21 -10.03
C ARG A 154 -15.18 -3.54 -10.85
N SER A 155 -15.38 -3.40 -12.16
CA SER A 155 -14.40 -2.75 -13.04
C SER A 155 -14.24 -1.25 -12.73
N LEU A 156 -15.32 -0.58 -12.32
CA LEU A 156 -15.26 0.83 -11.94
C LEU A 156 -14.51 1.00 -10.62
N ALA A 157 -14.84 0.19 -9.60
CA ALA A 157 -14.11 0.20 -8.34
C ALA A 157 -12.60 -0.10 -8.52
N ALA A 158 -12.26 -1.05 -9.41
CA ALA A 158 -10.87 -1.36 -9.72
C ALA A 158 -10.14 -0.20 -10.41
N ARG A 159 -10.81 0.56 -11.27
CA ARG A 159 -10.25 1.76 -11.91
C ARG A 159 -9.95 2.86 -10.89
N GLU A 160 -10.87 3.13 -9.98
CA GLU A 160 -10.67 4.13 -8.92
C GLU A 160 -9.54 3.71 -7.98
N TRP A 161 -9.46 2.44 -7.61
CA TRP A 161 -8.35 1.95 -6.82
C TRP A 161 -7.01 2.03 -7.57
N ALA A 162 -6.99 1.72 -8.87
CA ALA A 162 -5.80 1.87 -9.70
C ALA A 162 -5.35 3.33 -9.79
N ARG A 163 -6.30 4.28 -9.88
CA ARG A 163 -6.01 5.71 -9.87
C ARG A 163 -5.36 6.14 -8.56
N ALA A 164 -5.93 5.74 -7.42
CA ALA A 164 -5.38 6.03 -6.09
C ALA A 164 -3.99 5.41 -5.91
N SER A 165 -3.81 4.15 -6.32
CA SER A 165 -2.52 3.45 -6.27
C SER A 165 -1.45 4.13 -7.13
N ARG A 166 -1.84 4.62 -8.33
CA ARG A 166 -0.93 5.36 -9.20
C ARG A 166 -0.48 6.68 -8.59
N ALA A 167 -1.38 7.40 -7.92
CA ALA A 167 -1.03 8.63 -7.21
C ALA A 167 -0.01 8.37 -6.09
N GLY A 168 -0.18 7.29 -5.31
CA GLY A 168 0.81 6.88 -4.31
C GLY A 168 2.16 6.51 -4.92
N LEU A 169 2.17 5.75 -6.04
CA LEU A 169 3.40 5.39 -6.74
C LEU A 169 4.15 6.63 -7.25
N ARG A 170 3.44 7.63 -7.78
CA ARG A 170 4.05 8.88 -8.23
C ARG A 170 4.69 9.67 -7.10
N ARG A 171 4.14 9.64 -5.89
CA ARG A 171 4.73 10.27 -4.71
C ARG A 171 6.04 9.58 -4.30
N LEU A 172 6.08 8.26 -4.30
CA LEU A 172 7.32 7.49 -4.08
C LEU A 172 8.39 7.90 -5.10
N ILE A 173 8.03 7.93 -6.38
CA ILE A 173 8.95 8.31 -7.47
C ILE A 173 9.46 9.74 -7.27
N ALA A 174 8.59 10.69 -6.98
CA ALA A 174 8.99 12.07 -6.74
C ALA A 174 9.96 12.21 -5.55
N ALA A 175 9.74 11.44 -4.47
CA ALA A 175 10.65 11.38 -3.34
C ALA A 175 12.02 10.82 -3.75
N ALA A 176 12.05 9.71 -4.51
CA ALA A 176 13.28 9.10 -5.01
C ALA A 176 14.05 10.03 -5.95
N GLU A 177 13.36 10.72 -6.85
CA GLU A 177 13.98 11.69 -7.76
C GLU A 177 14.54 12.92 -7.02
N THR A 178 13.91 13.32 -5.92
CA THR A 178 14.43 14.37 -5.05
C THR A 178 15.71 13.91 -4.34
N THR A 179 15.70 12.70 -3.80
CA THR A 179 16.86 12.09 -3.13
C THR A 179 18.03 11.90 -4.11
N ALA A 180 17.76 11.51 -5.37
CA ALA A 180 18.81 11.32 -6.37
C ALA A 180 19.50 12.62 -6.82
N ARG A 181 18.88 13.78 -6.57
CA ARG A 181 19.44 15.12 -6.92
C ARG A 181 20.20 15.77 -5.77
N ALA A 182 20.03 15.29 -4.54
CA ALA A 182 20.69 15.81 -3.34
C ALA A 182 22.10 15.25 -3.17
#